data_819da91fe12de5a22cb4331a631b5da9
#
_entry.id   819da91fe12de5a22cb4331a631b5da9
#
_cell.length_a   1.000
_cell.length_b   1.000
_cell.length_c   1.000
_cell.angle_alpha   90.00
_cell.angle_beta   90.00
_cell.angle_gamma   90.00
#
_symmetry.space_group_name_H-M   'P 1'
#
loop_
_entity.id
_entity.type
_entity.pdbx_description
1 polymer ?
#
loop_
_entity_poly.entity_id
_entity_poly.type
_entity_poly.pdbx_seq_one_letter_code
_entity_poly.pdbx_strand_id
1 'polypeptide(L)'
;MKFWLSLVTVREIEQLPTLAKLAEQLGFHGLMIGDHLAMPAKIESRYPYSPDGKLFVPLDTPWPDPWITFAHLAAHTQKLEFASNIYLAALRDPFTVAKSIATASALAGGRMVCGVSAGWLEEEYAIAGIDFASRGRRLDEMLDVLRKLWTGQVVQHEGEFFRFEGIQAPAPAQRVRIWCGGDAPPAMRRAARHDGWLPLPMGVQQAIAAVDKVRALRVEAGKPASGLEVGLALAEPVTPAAVAELSAHALDDLVVIAPWLRSPWDPKAWIDDGDDFGQLDVKRKALERYARAVLDKIH
;
A
#
# COMPACT_ATOMS: atom_id res chain seq x y z
N MET A 1 -16.83 -3.27 -7.46
CA MET A 1 -15.62 -3.70 -6.69
C MET A 1 -14.38 -3.28 -7.45
N LYS A 2 -13.38 -2.71 -6.78
CA LYS A 2 -12.08 -2.35 -7.33
C LYS A 2 -11.05 -3.41 -6.91
N PHE A 3 -10.28 -3.93 -7.86
CA PHE A 3 -9.25 -4.92 -7.58
C PHE A 3 -7.87 -4.31 -7.72
N TRP A 4 -7.06 -4.39 -6.67
CA TRP A 4 -5.68 -3.91 -6.62
C TRP A 4 -4.73 -5.09 -6.65
N LEU A 5 -3.85 -5.15 -7.63
CA LEU A 5 -2.83 -6.20 -7.70
C LEU A 5 -1.61 -5.81 -6.87
N SER A 6 -1.30 -6.59 -5.84
CA SER A 6 -0.11 -6.41 -5.02
C SER A 6 1.10 -7.08 -5.67
N LEU A 7 2.12 -6.29 -5.99
CA LEU A 7 3.39 -6.70 -6.59
C LEU A 7 4.55 -6.67 -5.57
N VAL A 8 4.24 -6.81 -4.29
CA VAL A 8 5.20 -6.60 -3.17
C VAL A 8 6.46 -7.46 -3.27
N THR A 9 6.41 -8.61 -3.92
CA THR A 9 7.54 -9.56 -3.95
C THR A 9 8.02 -9.89 -5.35
N VAL A 10 7.78 -9.02 -6.33
CA VAL A 10 8.31 -9.22 -7.69
C VAL A 10 9.80 -8.92 -7.70
N ARG A 11 10.61 -9.95 -7.95
CA ARG A 11 12.08 -9.84 -8.01
C ARG A 11 12.56 -9.30 -9.36
N GLU A 12 11.87 -9.64 -10.43
CA GLU A 12 12.18 -9.29 -11.82
C GLU A 12 11.51 -7.94 -12.15
N ILE A 13 12.13 -6.84 -11.66
CA ILE A 13 11.56 -5.49 -11.77
C ILE A 13 11.41 -5.02 -13.22
N GLU A 14 12.22 -5.56 -14.14
CA GLU A 14 12.11 -5.30 -15.58
C GLU A 14 10.81 -5.86 -16.19
N GLN A 15 10.13 -6.80 -15.53
CA GLN A 15 8.85 -7.35 -15.98
C GLN A 15 7.65 -6.46 -15.57
N LEU A 16 7.83 -5.55 -14.61
CA LEU A 16 6.75 -4.72 -14.07
C LEU A 16 5.95 -3.96 -15.14
N PRO A 17 6.55 -3.33 -16.18
CA PRO A 17 5.77 -2.64 -17.21
C PRO A 17 4.85 -3.57 -18.00
N THR A 18 5.30 -4.80 -18.28
CA THR A 18 4.47 -5.81 -18.98
C THR A 18 3.32 -6.29 -18.10
N LEU A 19 3.61 -6.55 -16.81
CA LEU A 19 2.59 -6.95 -15.84
C LEU A 19 1.57 -5.84 -15.59
N ALA A 20 2.00 -4.58 -15.56
CA ALA A 20 1.11 -3.43 -15.41
C ALA A 20 0.14 -3.30 -16.58
N LYS A 21 0.64 -3.39 -17.82
CA LYS A 21 -0.21 -3.38 -19.02
C LYS A 21 -1.22 -4.52 -19.00
N LEU A 22 -0.79 -5.71 -18.64
CA LEU A 22 -1.67 -6.87 -18.57
C LEU A 22 -2.73 -6.69 -17.47
N ALA A 23 -2.35 -6.21 -16.29
CA ALA A 23 -3.30 -5.96 -15.21
C ALA A 23 -4.38 -4.94 -15.64
N GLU A 24 -3.99 -3.87 -16.33
CA GLU A 24 -4.94 -2.90 -16.90
C GLU A 24 -5.90 -3.54 -17.90
N GLN A 25 -5.38 -4.37 -18.81
CA GLN A 25 -6.18 -5.09 -19.81
C GLN A 25 -7.16 -6.08 -19.18
N LEU A 26 -6.77 -6.71 -18.07
CA LEU A 26 -7.59 -7.66 -17.33
C LEU A 26 -8.60 -6.99 -16.37
N GLY A 27 -8.64 -5.65 -16.31
CA GLY A 27 -9.62 -4.92 -15.52
C GLY A 27 -9.25 -4.68 -14.06
N PHE A 28 -7.99 -4.86 -13.68
CA PHE A 28 -7.55 -4.38 -12.37
C PHE A 28 -7.66 -2.86 -12.28
N HIS A 29 -8.06 -2.36 -11.11
CA HIS A 29 -8.18 -0.94 -10.84
C HIS A 29 -6.83 -0.29 -10.59
N GLY A 30 -5.92 -0.98 -9.91
CA GLY A 30 -4.63 -0.42 -9.55
C GLY A 30 -3.58 -1.46 -9.19
N LEU A 31 -2.37 -0.96 -8.97
CA LEU A 31 -1.21 -1.75 -8.55
C LEU A 31 -0.70 -1.27 -7.20
N MET A 32 -0.16 -2.21 -6.41
CA MET A 32 0.47 -1.91 -5.14
C MET A 32 1.90 -2.44 -5.08
N ILE A 33 2.82 -1.65 -4.54
CA ILE A 33 4.23 -2.02 -4.30
C ILE A 33 4.60 -1.68 -2.86
N GLY A 34 5.36 -2.57 -2.20
CA GLY A 34 5.94 -2.33 -0.89
C GLY A 34 7.20 -1.50 -0.93
N ASP A 35 7.70 -1.12 0.24
CA ASP A 35 8.90 -0.33 0.41
C ASP A 35 9.72 -0.82 1.61
N HIS A 36 11.00 -0.89 1.43
CA HIS A 36 12.02 -0.87 2.48
C HIS A 36 13.12 0.10 2.07
N LEU A 37 13.64 0.87 3.02
CA LEU A 37 14.75 1.79 2.78
C LEU A 37 16.06 1.01 2.56
N ALA A 38 16.29 0.02 3.42
CA ALA A 38 17.40 -0.90 3.34
C ALA A 38 17.09 -2.18 4.11
N MET A 39 17.51 -3.32 3.59
CA MET A 39 17.32 -4.61 4.26
C MET A 39 18.59 -4.97 5.04
N PRO A 40 18.53 -5.07 6.37
CA PRO A 40 19.68 -5.48 7.18
C PRO A 40 20.05 -6.94 6.90
N ALA A 41 21.36 -7.24 6.92
CA ALA A 41 21.84 -8.62 6.74
C ALA A 41 21.43 -9.55 7.90
N LYS A 42 21.23 -8.99 9.10
CA LYS A 42 20.74 -9.70 10.27
C LYS A 42 19.49 -9.00 10.78
N ILE A 43 18.41 -9.74 10.92
CA ILE A 43 17.12 -9.28 11.43
C ILE A 43 16.87 -9.98 12.76
N GLU A 44 16.73 -9.21 13.84
CA GLU A 44 16.34 -9.66 15.18
C GLU A 44 14.87 -9.30 15.46
N SER A 45 14.37 -8.25 14.81
CA SER A 45 12.96 -7.85 14.85
C SER A 45 12.06 -8.99 14.42
N ARG A 46 10.99 -9.20 15.20
CA ARG A 46 9.98 -10.21 14.84
C ARG A 46 9.06 -9.68 13.74
N TYR A 47 8.97 -10.40 12.62
CA TYR A 47 8.03 -10.06 11.54
C TYR A 47 6.58 -10.27 12.00
N PRO A 48 5.75 -9.24 12.02
CA PRO A 48 4.43 -9.31 12.63
C PRO A 48 3.38 -10.06 11.78
N TYR A 49 3.71 -10.39 10.52
CA TYR A 49 2.77 -10.94 9.55
C TYR A 49 2.97 -12.43 9.27
N SER A 50 3.84 -13.09 10.03
CA SER A 50 4.03 -14.53 9.98
C SER A 50 3.86 -15.15 11.37
N PRO A 51 3.31 -16.38 11.50
CA PRO A 51 3.12 -17.03 12.78
C PRO A 51 4.43 -17.30 13.53
N ASP A 52 5.51 -17.61 12.81
CA ASP A 52 6.84 -17.87 13.36
C ASP A 52 7.66 -16.59 13.61
N GLY A 53 7.16 -15.45 13.17
CA GLY A 53 7.84 -14.15 13.30
C GLY A 53 9.01 -13.95 12.36
N LYS A 54 9.15 -14.78 11.33
CA LYS A 54 10.23 -14.67 10.34
C LYS A 54 9.75 -14.02 9.06
N LEU A 55 10.61 -13.20 8.47
CA LEU A 55 10.38 -12.66 7.14
C LEU A 55 10.37 -13.82 6.12
N PHE A 56 9.33 -13.89 5.30
CA PHE A 56 9.16 -14.98 4.34
C PHE A 56 9.79 -14.71 2.96
N VAL A 57 10.30 -13.50 2.75
CA VAL A 57 11.01 -13.14 1.50
C VAL A 57 12.52 -13.18 1.71
N PRO A 58 13.31 -13.57 0.70
CA PRO A 58 14.77 -13.53 0.75
C PRO A 58 15.29 -12.11 1.00
N LEU A 59 16.42 -11.98 1.72
CA LEU A 59 17.03 -10.69 2.04
C LEU A 59 17.48 -9.91 0.80
N ASP A 60 17.79 -10.61 -0.30
CA ASP A 60 18.17 -10.03 -1.59
C ASP A 60 16.96 -9.67 -2.48
N THR A 61 15.75 -9.73 -1.92
CA THR A 61 14.55 -9.26 -2.64
C THR A 61 14.69 -7.78 -2.94
N PRO A 62 14.55 -7.36 -4.20
CA PRO A 62 14.62 -5.95 -4.55
C PRO A 62 13.38 -5.22 -3.99
N TRP A 63 13.63 -4.04 -3.43
CA TRP A 63 12.59 -3.13 -2.97
C TRP A 63 12.74 -1.83 -3.76
N PRO A 64 12.23 -1.79 -5.00
CA PRO A 64 12.35 -0.60 -5.84
C PRO A 64 11.61 0.57 -5.19
N ASP A 65 12.17 1.78 -5.31
CA ASP A 65 11.47 2.98 -4.82
C ASP A 65 10.07 3.08 -5.44
N PRO A 66 9.01 3.13 -4.63
CA PRO A 66 7.64 3.11 -5.14
C PRO A 66 7.33 4.26 -6.10
N TRP A 67 7.79 5.48 -5.80
CA TRP A 67 7.44 6.67 -6.57
C TRP A 67 8.12 6.70 -7.93
N ILE A 68 9.39 6.27 -8.00
CA ILE A 68 10.12 6.11 -9.26
C ILE A 68 9.45 5.01 -10.09
N THR A 69 9.15 3.89 -9.47
CA THR A 69 8.51 2.74 -10.14
C THR A 69 7.13 3.13 -10.67
N PHE A 70 6.29 3.77 -9.85
CA PHE A 70 4.96 4.21 -10.27
C PHE A 70 5.00 5.22 -11.42
N ALA A 71 5.94 6.18 -11.39
CA ALA A 71 6.12 7.13 -12.48
C ALA A 71 6.48 6.41 -13.80
N HIS A 72 7.34 5.38 -13.72
CA HIS A 72 7.68 4.55 -14.87
C HIS A 72 6.47 3.75 -15.36
N LEU A 73 5.74 3.07 -14.48
CA LEU A 73 4.56 2.28 -14.86
C LEU A 73 3.42 3.15 -15.41
N ALA A 74 3.26 4.35 -14.89
CA ALA A 74 2.26 5.31 -15.36
C ALA A 74 2.46 5.71 -16.82
N ALA A 75 3.71 5.72 -17.32
CA ALA A 75 4.00 5.95 -18.73
C ALA A 75 3.56 4.79 -19.65
N HIS A 76 3.32 3.62 -19.09
CA HIS A 76 2.91 2.41 -19.80
C HIS A 76 1.42 2.08 -19.68
N THR A 77 0.65 2.83 -18.87
CA THR A 77 -0.75 2.57 -18.53
C THR A 77 -1.56 3.86 -18.57
N GLN A 78 -2.88 3.75 -18.76
CA GLN A 78 -3.75 4.92 -18.94
C GLN A 78 -4.72 5.12 -17.76
N LYS A 79 -5.11 4.04 -17.09
CA LYS A 79 -6.21 4.05 -16.11
C LYS A 79 -5.78 3.57 -14.72
N LEU A 80 -4.77 2.69 -14.63
CA LEU A 80 -4.35 2.13 -13.37
C LEU A 80 -3.98 3.21 -12.36
N GLU A 81 -4.50 3.09 -11.16
CA GLU A 81 -4.02 3.81 -10.00
C GLU A 81 -2.83 3.07 -9.35
N PHE A 82 -2.02 3.78 -8.60
CA PHE A 82 -0.82 3.25 -7.95
C PHE A 82 -0.86 3.58 -6.47
N ALA A 83 -0.72 2.57 -5.62
CA ALA A 83 -0.69 2.72 -4.17
C ALA A 83 0.54 2.08 -3.56
N SER A 84 1.26 2.79 -2.70
CA SER A 84 2.28 2.12 -1.89
C SER A 84 1.60 1.24 -0.82
N ASN A 85 2.08 0.00 -0.68
CA ASN A 85 1.59 -0.94 0.33
C ASN A 85 2.76 -1.64 1.02
N ILE A 86 3.47 -0.94 1.88
CA ILE A 86 3.30 0.45 2.33
C ILE A 86 4.61 1.22 2.16
N TYR A 87 4.57 2.55 2.13
CA TYR A 87 5.74 3.41 2.12
C TYR A 87 6.16 3.81 3.53
N LEU A 88 7.46 3.70 3.84
CA LEU A 88 8.03 4.02 5.16
C LEU A 88 8.46 5.49 5.22
N ALA A 89 7.50 6.40 5.10
CA ALA A 89 7.75 7.84 5.06
C ALA A 89 8.52 8.36 6.28
N ALA A 90 8.30 7.78 7.46
CA ALA A 90 8.98 8.19 8.70
C ALA A 90 10.50 7.97 8.68
N LEU A 91 11.03 7.14 7.78
CA LEU A 91 12.47 6.92 7.61
C LEU A 91 13.17 7.99 6.77
N ARG A 92 12.45 8.96 6.23
CA ARG A 92 12.95 9.92 5.22
C ARG A 92 12.74 11.37 5.68
N ASP A 93 13.34 12.31 4.97
CA ASP A 93 13.07 13.72 5.15
C ASP A 93 11.77 14.13 4.43
N PRO A 94 11.00 15.08 4.99
CA PRO A 94 9.69 15.43 4.47
C PRO A 94 9.74 16.12 3.10
N PHE A 95 10.80 16.82 2.77
CA PHE A 95 10.90 17.56 1.52
C PHE A 95 11.14 16.61 0.36
N THR A 96 12.03 15.63 0.53
CA THR A 96 12.24 14.56 -0.46
C THR A 96 10.96 13.76 -0.66
N VAL A 97 10.28 13.37 0.42
CA VAL A 97 9.01 12.63 0.34
C VAL A 97 7.95 13.44 -0.39
N ALA A 98 7.74 14.70 0.01
CA ALA A 98 6.73 15.57 -0.62
C ALA A 98 7.00 15.76 -2.11
N LYS A 99 8.26 16.02 -2.48
CA LYS A 99 8.70 16.25 -3.87
C LYS A 99 8.54 14.99 -4.72
N SER A 100 8.98 13.83 -4.22
CA SER A 100 8.91 12.57 -4.97
C SER A 100 7.47 12.20 -5.28
N ILE A 101 6.58 12.28 -4.29
CA ILE A 101 5.15 11.99 -4.45
C ILE A 101 4.47 12.98 -5.40
N ALA A 102 4.76 14.29 -5.26
CA ALA A 102 4.19 15.30 -6.14
C ALA A 102 4.64 15.11 -7.60
N THR A 103 5.91 14.78 -7.82
CA THR A 103 6.47 14.50 -9.14
C THR A 103 5.83 13.26 -9.76
N ALA A 104 5.79 12.14 -9.02
CA ALA A 104 5.14 10.91 -9.48
C ALA A 104 3.65 11.13 -9.77
N SER A 105 2.95 11.89 -8.92
CA SER A 105 1.55 12.27 -9.14
C SER A 105 1.36 13.08 -10.42
N ALA A 106 2.23 14.05 -10.70
CA ALA A 106 2.17 14.83 -11.93
C ALA A 106 2.39 13.97 -13.18
N LEU A 107 3.39 13.09 -13.16
CA LEU A 107 3.69 12.17 -14.28
C LEU A 107 2.59 11.14 -14.49
N ALA A 108 1.89 10.74 -13.45
CA ALA A 108 0.78 9.79 -13.52
C ALA A 108 -0.60 10.44 -13.72
N GLY A 109 -0.69 11.75 -13.89
CA GLY A 109 -1.97 12.44 -14.02
C GLY A 109 -2.86 12.34 -12.77
N GLY A 110 -2.25 12.31 -11.57
CA GLY A 110 -2.95 12.25 -10.29
C GLY A 110 -3.35 10.85 -9.81
N ARG A 111 -2.97 9.79 -10.51
CA ARG A 111 -3.35 8.39 -10.21
C ARG A 111 -2.51 7.78 -9.06
N MET A 112 -2.26 8.54 -7.98
CA MET A 112 -1.40 8.11 -6.85
C MET A 112 -2.17 8.06 -5.52
N VAL A 113 -1.88 7.01 -4.75
CA VAL A 113 -2.31 6.83 -3.36
C VAL A 113 -1.07 6.61 -2.50
N CYS A 114 -0.92 7.39 -1.45
CA CYS A 114 0.16 7.27 -0.50
C CYS A 114 -0.25 6.34 0.65
N GLY A 115 0.02 5.04 0.50
CA GLY A 115 -0.18 4.08 1.57
C GLY A 115 1.05 4.06 2.49
N VAL A 116 0.86 4.31 3.78
CA VAL A 116 1.95 4.46 4.75
C VAL A 116 1.72 3.65 6.02
N SER A 117 2.79 3.22 6.66
CA SER A 117 2.74 2.78 8.06
C SER A 117 4.03 3.15 8.79
N ALA A 118 4.02 2.92 10.11
CA ALA A 118 5.19 3.18 10.94
C ALA A 118 6.30 2.11 10.80
N GLY A 119 6.08 1.04 10.04
CA GLY A 119 7.06 -0.04 9.90
C GLY A 119 7.21 -0.92 11.14
N TRP A 120 7.87 -2.05 10.95
CA TRP A 120 8.07 -3.10 11.97
C TRP A 120 9.55 -3.38 12.26
N LEU A 121 10.45 -3.01 11.34
CA LEU A 121 11.86 -3.42 11.32
C LEU A 121 12.70 -2.37 12.07
N GLU A 122 13.06 -2.68 13.32
CA GLU A 122 13.82 -1.77 14.19
C GLU A 122 15.21 -1.48 13.63
N GLU A 123 15.84 -2.49 13.04
CA GLU A 123 17.19 -2.38 12.45
C GLU A 123 17.22 -1.37 11.29
N GLU A 124 16.14 -1.25 10.55
CA GLU A 124 16.01 -0.29 9.44
C GLU A 124 15.94 1.16 9.98
N TYR A 125 15.25 1.34 11.10
CA TYR A 125 15.24 2.61 11.84
C TYR A 125 16.62 2.98 12.41
N ALA A 126 17.34 1.99 12.93
CA ALA A 126 18.71 2.18 13.43
C ALA A 126 19.66 2.61 12.30
N ILE A 127 19.56 1.98 11.11
CA ILE A 127 20.33 2.38 9.91
C ILE A 127 20.02 3.83 9.51
N ALA A 128 18.77 4.25 9.61
CA ALA A 128 18.36 5.62 9.32
C ALA A 128 18.73 6.63 10.43
N GLY A 129 19.27 6.17 11.56
CA GLY A 129 19.60 7.03 12.71
C GLY A 129 18.36 7.58 13.44
N ILE A 130 17.24 6.86 13.38
CA ILE A 130 15.95 7.28 13.95
C ILE A 130 15.56 6.32 15.07
N ASP A 131 15.15 6.88 16.21
CA ASP A 131 14.62 6.10 17.33
C ASP A 131 13.33 5.36 16.94
N PHE A 132 13.38 4.03 17.01
CA PHE A 132 12.25 3.15 16.66
C PHE A 132 11.01 3.40 17.53
N ALA A 133 11.19 3.75 18.81
CA ALA A 133 10.07 4.05 19.71
C ALA A 133 9.28 5.31 19.27
N SER A 134 9.94 6.23 18.55
CA SER A 134 9.33 7.46 18.04
C SER A 134 8.54 7.28 16.74
N ARG A 135 8.70 6.15 16.03
CA ARG A 135 8.24 5.94 14.65
C ARG A 135 6.77 6.32 14.36
N GLY A 136 5.90 6.04 15.32
CA GLY A 136 4.47 6.35 15.20
C GLY A 136 4.19 7.85 15.25
N ARG A 137 4.78 8.56 16.23
CA ARG A 137 4.64 10.02 16.38
C ARG A 137 5.31 10.75 15.22
N ARG A 138 6.50 10.28 14.81
CA ARG A 138 7.23 10.82 13.67
C ARG A 138 6.44 10.67 12.36
N LEU A 139 5.75 9.53 12.16
CA LEU A 139 4.86 9.34 11.02
C LEU A 139 3.65 10.29 11.08
N ASP A 140 3.02 10.44 12.25
CA ASP A 140 1.89 11.35 12.42
C ASP A 140 2.30 12.78 12.02
N GLU A 141 3.42 13.28 12.53
CA GLU A 141 3.95 14.61 12.19
C GLU A 141 4.36 14.71 10.70
N MET A 142 4.98 13.66 10.15
CA MET A 142 5.31 13.58 8.72
C MET A 142 4.06 13.81 7.85
N LEU A 143 2.95 13.14 8.16
CA LEU A 143 1.72 13.28 7.39
C LEU A 143 1.11 14.69 7.46
N ASP A 144 1.21 15.33 8.62
CA ASP A 144 0.79 16.72 8.79
C ASP A 144 1.67 17.67 7.97
N VAL A 145 2.98 17.45 7.97
CA VAL A 145 3.95 18.21 7.16
C VAL A 145 3.69 18.02 5.67
N LEU A 146 3.47 16.78 5.21
CA LEU A 146 3.15 16.51 3.81
C LEU A 146 1.87 17.25 3.36
N ARG A 147 0.81 17.26 4.19
CA ARG A 147 -0.41 18.01 3.89
C ARG A 147 -0.16 19.50 3.73
N LYS A 148 0.73 20.09 4.57
CA LYS A 148 1.12 21.50 4.45
C LYS A 148 1.91 21.75 3.16
N LEU A 149 2.96 20.96 2.90
CA LEU A 149 3.82 21.11 1.72
C LEU A 149 3.03 20.97 0.41
N TRP A 150 2.07 20.05 0.35
CA TRP A 150 1.24 19.81 -0.83
C TRP A 150 0.18 20.88 -1.11
N THR A 151 0.07 21.90 -0.27
CA THR A 151 -0.78 23.06 -0.59
C THR A 151 -0.19 23.92 -1.71
N GLY A 152 1.12 23.82 -1.98
CA GLY A 152 1.82 24.70 -2.91
C GLY A 152 2.03 26.13 -2.41
N GLN A 153 1.62 26.41 -1.17
CA GLN A 153 1.78 27.73 -0.53
C GLN A 153 3.11 27.78 0.26
N VAL A 154 3.51 28.99 0.63
CA VAL A 154 4.60 29.16 1.59
C VAL A 154 4.10 28.70 2.97
N VAL A 155 4.77 27.75 3.56
CA VAL A 155 4.40 27.11 4.82
C VAL A 155 5.53 27.11 5.84
N GLN A 156 5.16 26.96 7.09
CA GLN A 156 6.05 26.76 8.22
C GLN A 156 5.57 25.59 9.08
N HIS A 157 6.49 24.98 9.78
CA HIS A 157 6.20 23.92 10.74
C HIS A 157 7.17 23.99 11.92
N GLU A 158 6.62 23.80 13.11
CA GLU A 158 7.37 23.62 14.34
C GLU A 158 6.76 22.42 15.08
N GLY A 159 7.50 21.33 15.13
CA GLY A 159 7.09 20.07 15.71
C GLY A 159 8.22 19.38 16.49
N GLU A 160 7.94 18.16 16.92
CA GLU A 160 8.91 17.34 17.66
C GLU A 160 10.07 16.87 16.77
N PHE A 161 9.77 16.53 15.50
CA PHE A 161 10.71 15.89 14.58
C PHE A 161 11.11 16.79 13.41
N PHE A 162 10.27 17.73 13.03
CA PHE A 162 10.51 18.60 11.88
C PHE A 162 10.30 20.07 12.25
N ARG A 163 11.24 20.93 11.78
CA ARG A 163 11.13 22.38 11.97
C ARG A 163 11.63 23.10 10.72
N PHE A 164 10.83 24.01 10.20
CA PHE A 164 11.20 24.85 9.06
C PHE A 164 10.28 26.07 8.94
N GLU A 165 10.78 27.09 8.28
CA GLU A 165 10.06 28.34 7.99
C GLU A 165 10.24 28.75 6.53
N GLY A 166 9.22 29.39 5.94
CA GLY A 166 9.29 30.04 4.64
C GLY A 166 9.55 29.06 3.46
N ILE A 167 9.07 27.83 3.57
CA ILE A 167 9.25 26.80 2.55
C ILE A 167 8.03 26.73 1.63
N GLN A 168 8.28 26.73 0.31
CA GLN A 168 7.29 26.41 -0.70
C GLN A 168 7.72 25.15 -1.46
N ALA A 169 6.85 24.16 -1.53
CA ALA A 169 7.03 22.94 -2.28
C ALA A 169 5.99 22.84 -3.42
N PRO A 170 6.29 22.13 -4.52
CA PRO A 170 5.32 21.93 -5.58
C PRO A 170 4.13 21.12 -5.07
N ALA A 171 2.92 21.56 -5.38
CA ALA A 171 1.71 20.78 -5.13
C ALA A 171 1.65 19.58 -6.10
N PRO A 172 1.09 18.44 -5.68
CA PRO A 172 0.80 17.33 -6.59
C PRO A 172 -0.30 17.73 -7.59
N ALA A 173 -0.36 17.04 -8.74
CA ALA A 173 -1.33 17.33 -9.82
C ALA A 173 -2.80 17.24 -9.34
N GLN A 174 -3.05 16.35 -8.40
CA GLN A 174 -4.33 16.20 -7.70
C GLN A 174 -4.06 15.92 -6.23
N ARG A 175 -5.09 16.07 -5.39
CA ARG A 175 -4.97 15.72 -3.98
C ARG A 175 -4.57 14.24 -3.81
N VAL A 176 -3.40 14.00 -3.23
CA VAL A 176 -2.95 12.65 -2.91
C VAL A 176 -3.74 12.11 -1.74
N ARG A 177 -4.39 10.96 -1.94
CA ARG A 177 -5.05 10.21 -0.87
C ARG A 177 -3.99 9.55 0.00
N ILE A 178 -4.22 9.55 1.32
CA ILE A 178 -3.34 8.89 2.29
C ILE A 178 -4.11 7.70 2.89
N TRP A 179 -3.58 6.51 2.68
CA TRP A 179 -4.05 5.29 3.33
C TRP A 179 -3.06 4.85 4.42
N CYS A 180 -3.56 4.50 5.59
CA CYS A 180 -2.70 4.14 6.73
C CYS A 180 -2.78 2.65 7.01
N GLY A 181 -1.62 1.99 7.05
CA GLY A 181 -1.49 0.55 7.27
C GLY A 181 -1.40 0.16 8.73
N GLY A 182 -1.92 -1.04 9.04
CA GLY A 182 -1.79 -1.72 10.33
C GLY A 182 -3.06 -1.74 11.17
N ASP A 183 -3.13 -2.72 12.10
CA ASP A 183 -4.32 -3.05 12.89
C ASP A 183 -4.16 -2.67 14.37
N ALA A 184 -2.98 -2.24 14.79
CA ALA A 184 -2.78 -1.76 16.15
C ALA A 184 -3.61 -0.48 16.41
N PRO A 185 -4.11 -0.27 17.64
CA PRO A 185 -4.94 0.90 17.95
C PRO A 185 -4.38 2.26 17.49
N PRO A 186 -3.07 2.55 17.60
CA PRO A 186 -2.52 3.80 17.04
C PRO A 186 -2.64 3.89 15.51
N ALA A 187 -2.49 2.77 14.79
CA ALA A 187 -2.61 2.73 13.33
C ALA A 187 -4.07 2.94 12.89
N MET A 188 -5.03 2.31 13.57
CA MET A 188 -6.48 2.51 13.31
C MET A 188 -6.89 3.97 13.57
N ARG A 189 -6.42 4.58 14.67
CA ARG A 189 -6.66 6.02 14.94
C ARG A 189 -6.03 6.93 13.86
N ARG A 190 -4.87 6.56 13.32
CA ARG A 190 -4.25 7.26 12.18
C ARG A 190 -5.12 7.15 10.94
N ALA A 191 -5.52 5.93 10.55
CA ALA A 191 -6.42 5.69 9.42
C ALA A 191 -7.71 6.49 9.52
N ALA A 192 -8.32 6.56 10.70
CA ALA A 192 -9.52 7.34 10.97
C ALA A 192 -9.36 8.85 10.66
N ARG A 193 -8.16 9.41 10.80
CA ARG A 193 -7.86 10.81 10.50
C ARG A 193 -7.52 11.08 9.03
N HIS A 194 -7.26 10.04 8.24
CA HIS A 194 -6.83 10.16 6.83
C HIS A 194 -7.90 9.61 5.86
N ASP A 195 -7.51 9.29 4.63
CA ASP A 195 -8.45 8.97 3.56
C ASP A 195 -8.81 7.49 3.53
N GLY A 196 -7.91 6.62 3.99
CA GLY A 196 -8.16 5.19 3.96
C GLY A 196 -7.33 4.38 4.94
N TRP A 197 -7.64 3.08 4.96
CA TRP A 197 -7.03 2.08 5.82
C TRP A 197 -6.57 0.87 5.00
N LEU A 198 -5.37 0.37 5.32
CA LEU A 198 -4.78 -0.86 4.79
C LEU A 198 -4.60 -1.85 5.96
N PRO A 199 -5.60 -2.66 6.27
CA PRO A 199 -5.49 -3.69 7.31
C PRO A 199 -4.58 -4.84 6.89
N LEU A 200 -4.21 -5.67 7.86
CA LEU A 200 -3.70 -7.00 7.60
C LEU A 200 -4.79 -7.87 6.94
N PRO A 201 -4.41 -8.94 6.22
CA PRO A 201 -5.37 -9.87 5.65
C PRO A 201 -6.29 -10.45 6.74
N MET A 202 -7.61 -10.46 6.49
CA MET A 202 -8.61 -10.97 7.43
C MET A 202 -9.83 -11.52 6.69
N GLY A 203 -10.66 -12.31 7.39
CA GLY A 203 -11.92 -12.82 6.84
C GLY A 203 -12.97 -11.72 6.72
N VAL A 204 -14.00 -11.96 5.89
CA VAL A 204 -15.08 -10.99 5.58
C VAL A 204 -15.74 -10.42 6.85
N GLN A 205 -16.18 -11.27 7.76
CA GLN A 205 -16.85 -10.84 9.00
C GLN A 205 -15.94 -10.03 9.91
N GLN A 206 -14.68 -10.43 9.99
CA GLN A 206 -13.67 -9.71 10.76
C GLN A 206 -13.41 -8.33 10.16
N ALA A 207 -13.34 -8.23 8.83
CA ALA A 207 -13.15 -6.98 8.12
C ALA A 207 -14.29 -5.99 8.38
N ILE A 208 -15.54 -6.44 8.27
CA ILE A 208 -16.72 -5.62 8.54
C ILE A 208 -16.65 -5.06 9.96
N ALA A 209 -16.46 -5.94 10.96
CA ALA A 209 -16.37 -5.51 12.35
C ALA A 209 -15.20 -4.57 12.66
N ALA A 210 -14.05 -4.76 11.98
CA ALA A 210 -12.87 -3.92 12.16
C ALA A 210 -13.06 -2.53 11.50
N VAL A 211 -13.69 -2.48 10.33
CA VAL A 211 -13.98 -1.22 9.63
C VAL A 211 -14.97 -0.38 10.43
N ASP A 212 -15.99 -0.98 11.06
CA ASP A 212 -16.93 -0.25 11.90
C ASP A 212 -16.23 0.42 13.10
N LYS A 213 -15.20 -0.23 13.66
CA LYS A 213 -14.35 0.40 14.69
C LYS A 213 -13.58 1.60 14.15
N VAL A 214 -13.00 1.49 12.94
CA VAL A 214 -12.28 2.63 12.34
C VAL A 214 -13.25 3.76 11.98
N ARG A 215 -14.46 3.45 11.52
CA ARG A 215 -15.51 4.44 11.26
C ARG A 215 -15.96 5.16 12.53
N ALA A 216 -16.09 4.45 13.65
CA ALA A 216 -16.38 5.06 14.94
C ALA A 216 -15.26 6.03 15.37
N LEU A 217 -14.01 5.60 15.30
CA LEU A 217 -12.85 6.46 15.57
C LEU A 217 -12.79 7.68 14.63
N ARG A 218 -13.28 7.53 13.39
CA ARG A 218 -13.35 8.63 12.43
C ARG A 218 -14.37 9.69 12.85
N VAL A 219 -15.50 9.27 13.36
CA VAL A 219 -16.52 10.19 13.93
C VAL A 219 -15.97 10.92 15.15
N GLU A 220 -15.28 10.20 16.04
CA GLU A 220 -14.59 10.79 17.20
C GLU A 220 -13.54 11.85 16.79
N ALA A 221 -12.89 11.62 15.63
CA ALA A 221 -11.93 12.56 15.05
C ALA A 221 -12.58 13.73 14.27
N GLY A 222 -13.90 13.89 14.33
CA GLY A 222 -14.64 14.96 13.68
C GLY A 222 -14.82 14.79 12.17
N LYS A 223 -14.70 13.57 11.66
CA LYS A 223 -14.88 13.25 10.23
C LYS A 223 -16.15 12.42 10.02
N PRO A 224 -16.79 12.48 8.82
CA PRO A 224 -17.92 11.61 8.54
C PRO A 224 -17.49 10.13 8.54
N ALA A 225 -18.34 9.24 9.01
CA ALA A 225 -18.12 7.79 8.96
C ALA A 225 -17.94 7.29 7.51
N SER A 226 -18.64 7.93 6.57
CA SER A 226 -18.51 7.66 5.13
C SER A 226 -17.20 8.21 4.55
N GLY A 227 -16.81 7.70 3.37
CA GLY A 227 -15.64 8.17 2.64
C GLY A 227 -14.30 7.65 3.21
N LEU A 228 -14.33 6.61 4.05
CA LEU A 228 -13.16 5.83 4.39
C LEU A 228 -12.96 4.77 3.30
N GLU A 229 -11.87 4.87 2.56
CA GLU A 229 -11.44 3.82 1.63
C GLU A 229 -10.74 2.71 2.40
N VAL A 230 -10.95 1.44 2.02
CA VAL A 230 -10.33 0.30 2.72
C VAL A 230 -9.76 -0.68 1.71
N GLY A 231 -8.44 -0.70 1.58
CA GLY A 231 -7.73 -1.67 0.74
C GLY A 231 -7.56 -2.99 1.49
N LEU A 232 -8.51 -3.91 1.32
CA LEU A 232 -8.59 -5.16 2.06
C LEU A 232 -8.03 -6.34 1.28
N ALA A 233 -7.04 -7.05 1.83
CA ALA A 233 -6.71 -8.41 1.41
C ALA A 233 -7.53 -9.42 2.22
N LEU A 234 -8.19 -10.37 1.55
CA LEU A 234 -8.93 -11.41 2.24
C LEU A 234 -8.01 -12.55 2.67
N ALA A 235 -8.22 -13.04 3.89
CA ALA A 235 -7.62 -14.27 4.42
C ALA A 235 -8.45 -15.51 4.07
N GLU A 236 -9.24 -15.43 3.01
CA GLU A 236 -10.09 -16.48 2.47
C GLU A 236 -10.32 -16.24 0.97
N PRO A 237 -10.77 -17.25 0.20
CA PRO A 237 -10.96 -17.10 -1.23
C PRO A 237 -11.96 -15.99 -1.60
N VAL A 238 -11.62 -15.18 -2.59
CA VAL A 238 -12.50 -14.16 -3.14
C VAL A 238 -13.62 -14.84 -3.93
N THR A 239 -14.85 -14.74 -3.43
CA THR A 239 -16.06 -15.30 -4.07
C THR A 239 -17.07 -14.19 -4.37
N PRO A 240 -18.01 -14.39 -5.33
CA PRO A 240 -19.08 -13.43 -5.57
C PRO A 240 -19.91 -13.11 -4.33
N ALA A 241 -20.13 -14.08 -3.45
CA ALA A 241 -20.86 -13.88 -2.19
C ALA A 241 -20.08 -12.97 -1.22
N ALA A 242 -18.77 -13.25 -1.01
CA ALA A 242 -17.90 -12.41 -0.20
C ALA A 242 -17.85 -10.97 -0.73
N VAL A 243 -17.74 -10.80 -2.04
CA VAL A 243 -17.72 -9.49 -2.69
C VAL A 243 -19.05 -8.74 -2.48
N ALA A 244 -20.18 -9.41 -2.67
CA ALA A 244 -21.51 -8.80 -2.45
C ALA A 244 -21.68 -8.34 -1.01
N GLU A 245 -21.24 -9.15 -0.04
CA GLU A 245 -21.30 -8.82 1.37
C GLU A 245 -20.40 -7.62 1.73
N LEU A 246 -19.16 -7.61 1.25
CA LEU A 246 -18.23 -6.47 1.44
C LEU A 246 -18.80 -5.18 0.83
N SER A 247 -19.31 -5.24 -0.40
CA SER A 247 -19.90 -4.07 -1.06
C SER A 247 -21.14 -3.55 -0.33
N ALA A 248 -21.96 -4.42 0.27
CA ALA A 248 -23.09 -4.00 1.11
C ALA A 248 -22.64 -3.17 2.33
N HIS A 249 -21.38 -3.34 2.76
CA HIS A 249 -20.76 -2.56 3.84
C HIS A 249 -19.83 -1.44 3.33
N ALA A 250 -19.90 -1.08 2.03
CA ALA A 250 -19.04 -0.10 1.37
C ALA A 250 -17.55 -0.38 1.56
N LEU A 251 -17.16 -1.64 1.34
CA LEU A 251 -15.80 -2.15 1.27
C LEU A 251 -15.54 -2.56 -0.19
N ASP A 252 -15.10 -1.59 -0.99
CA ASP A 252 -15.07 -1.74 -2.44
C ASP A 252 -13.67 -1.86 -3.04
N ASP A 253 -12.61 -1.83 -2.22
CA ASP A 253 -11.23 -1.96 -2.66
C ASP A 253 -10.62 -3.28 -2.14
N LEU A 254 -10.49 -4.29 -3.01
CA LEU A 254 -9.87 -5.57 -2.70
C LEU A 254 -8.43 -5.65 -3.20
N VAL A 255 -7.52 -6.01 -2.30
CA VAL A 255 -6.11 -6.27 -2.61
C VAL A 255 -5.93 -7.75 -2.95
N VAL A 256 -5.51 -8.00 -4.17
CA VAL A 256 -5.15 -9.34 -4.66
C VAL A 256 -3.64 -9.52 -4.52
N ILE A 257 -3.22 -10.43 -3.68
CA ILE A 257 -1.82 -10.84 -3.61
C ILE A 257 -1.45 -11.52 -4.92
N ALA A 258 -0.29 -11.19 -5.45
CA ALA A 258 0.16 -11.68 -6.76
C ALA A 258 -0.18 -13.16 -7.00
N PRO A 259 -1.03 -13.49 -7.99
CA PRO A 259 -1.59 -14.85 -8.14
C PRO A 259 -0.55 -15.95 -8.41
N TRP A 260 0.66 -15.60 -8.85
CA TRP A 260 1.76 -16.53 -9.03
C TRP A 260 2.47 -16.90 -7.71
N LEU A 261 2.13 -16.24 -6.61
CA LEU A 261 2.64 -16.58 -5.28
C LEU A 261 1.68 -17.55 -4.60
N ARG A 262 2.22 -18.57 -3.96
CA ARG A 262 1.41 -19.42 -3.07
C ARG A 262 1.10 -18.66 -1.81
N SER A 263 -0.13 -18.21 -1.69
CA SER A 263 -0.61 -17.50 -0.50
C SER A 263 -1.24 -18.48 0.49
N PRO A 264 -0.96 -18.37 1.78
CA PRO A 264 -1.66 -19.17 2.79
C PRO A 264 -3.16 -18.82 2.90
N TRP A 265 -3.56 -17.67 2.37
CA TRP A 265 -4.95 -17.17 2.40
C TRP A 265 -5.74 -17.51 1.13
N ASP A 266 -5.09 -17.85 0.03
CA ASP A 266 -5.72 -18.38 -1.18
C ASP A 266 -5.11 -19.74 -1.50
N PRO A 267 -5.73 -20.84 -1.06
CA PRO A 267 -5.23 -22.19 -1.30
C PRO A 267 -5.32 -22.60 -2.78
N LYS A 268 -6.03 -21.82 -3.61
CA LYS A 268 -6.13 -22.09 -5.02
C LYS A 268 -4.81 -21.76 -5.70
N ALA A 269 -4.14 -22.78 -6.24
CA ALA A 269 -2.96 -22.59 -7.04
C ALA A 269 -3.35 -22.00 -8.41
N TRP A 270 -2.88 -20.79 -8.70
CA TRP A 270 -3.03 -20.15 -10.02
C TRP A 270 -1.86 -20.48 -10.95
N ILE A 271 -0.86 -21.18 -10.42
CA ILE A 271 0.30 -21.73 -11.11
C ILE A 271 0.30 -23.25 -11.02
N ASP A 272 0.92 -23.92 -11.96
CA ASP A 272 1.07 -25.37 -11.96
C ASP A 272 2.24 -25.79 -11.04
N ASP A 273 2.25 -27.07 -10.61
CA ASP A 273 3.36 -27.59 -9.80
C ASP A 273 4.64 -27.65 -10.65
N GLY A 274 5.72 -27.09 -10.11
CA GLY A 274 7.00 -27.00 -10.80
C GLY A 274 7.18 -25.75 -11.66
N ASP A 275 6.15 -24.91 -11.79
CA ASP A 275 6.29 -23.62 -12.47
C ASP A 275 7.33 -22.72 -11.76
N ASP A 276 8.23 -22.13 -12.54
CA ASP A 276 9.14 -21.10 -12.08
C ASP A 276 8.44 -19.74 -12.13
N PHE A 277 8.01 -19.24 -10.98
CA PHE A 277 7.33 -17.95 -10.86
C PHE A 277 8.24 -16.73 -11.13
N GLY A 278 9.54 -16.89 -11.35
CA GLY A 278 10.41 -15.87 -11.92
C GLY A 278 10.11 -15.60 -13.40
N GLN A 279 9.54 -16.58 -14.11
CA GLN A 279 9.24 -16.45 -15.52
C GLN A 279 8.02 -15.58 -15.80
N LEU A 280 8.16 -14.62 -16.72
CA LEU A 280 7.07 -13.70 -17.09
C LEU A 280 5.83 -14.45 -17.59
N ASP A 281 6.00 -15.51 -18.39
CA ASP A 281 4.86 -16.26 -18.94
C ASP A 281 4.08 -17.02 -17.87
N VAL A 282 4.72 -17.46 -16.79
CA VAL A 282 4.04 -18.06 -15.63
C VAL A 282 3.20 -17.01 -14.94
N LYS A 283 3.75 -15.82 -14.67
CA LYS A 283 3.03 -14.71 -14.07
C LYS A 283 1.82 -14.26 -14.91
N ARG A 284 2.00 -14.18 -16.23
CA ARG A 284 0.91 -13.84 -17.17
C ARG A 284 -0.23 -14.86 -17.10
N LYS A 285 0.09 -16.16 -17.21
CA LYS A 285 -0.91 -17.25 -17.12
C LYS A 285 -1.65 -17.22 -15.78
N ALA A 286 -0.94 -17.00 -14.68
CA ALA A 286 -1.56 -16.89 -13.36
C ALA A 286 -2.55 -15.71 -13.27
N LEU A 287 -2.17 -14.52 -13.76
CA LEU A 287 -3.05 -13.36 -13.82
C LEU A 287 -4.30 -13.61 -14.68
N GLU A 288 -4.13 -14.19 -15.87
CA GLU A 288 -5.23 -14.50 -16.78
C GLU A 288 -6.17 -15.56 -16.18
N ARG A 289 -5.63 -16.59 -15.50
CA ARG A 289 -6.44 -17.59 -14.79
C ARG A 289 -7.24 -16.93 -13.65
N TYR A 290 -6.61 -16.06 -12.86
CA TYR A 290 -7.26 -15.33 -11.79
C TYR A 290 -8.39 -14.44 -12.34
N ALA A 291 -8.11 -13.63 -13.36
CA ALA A 291 -9.09 -12.73 -13.96
C ALA A 291 -10.33 -13.49 -14.45
N ARG A 292 -10.15 -14.53 -15.25
CA ARG A 292 -11.27 -15.39 -15.72
C ARG A 292 -12.06 -16.05 -14.59
N ALA A 293 -11.38 -16.44 -13.53
CA ALA A 293 -12.03 -17.18 -12.45
C ALA A 293 -12.72 -16.30 -11.42
N VAL A 294 -12.23 -15.07 -11.24
CA VAL A 294 -12.68 -14.14 -10.18
C VAL A 294 -13.26 -12.85 -10.77
N LEU A 295 -12.44 -12.06 -11.51
CA LEU A 295 -12.88 -10.73 -11.98
C LEU A 295 -14.08 -10.82 -12.92
N ASP A 296 -14.03 -11.70 -13.94
CA ASP A 296 -15.10 -11.87 -14.94
C ASP A 296 -16.43 -12.36 -14.33
N LYS A 297 -16.41 -12.89 -13.11
CA LYS A 297 -17.63 -13.35 -12.41
C LYS A 297 -18.23 -12.29 -11.51
N ILE A 298 -17.50 -11.21 -11.26
CA ILE A 298 -17.89 -10.14 -10.34
C ILE A 298 -18.32 -8.89 -11.13
N HIS A 299 -17.79 -8.71 -12.34
CA HIS A 299 -18.19 -7.68 -13.29
C HIS A 299 -19.23 -8.19 -14.26
#